data_d477866fc35bb8e24415f6782d710607
#
_entry.id   d477866fc35bb8e24415f6782d710607
#
_cell.length_a   1.000
_cell.length_b   1.000
_cell.length_c   1.000
_cell.angle_alpha   90.00
_cell.angle_beta   90.00
_cell.angle_gamma   90.00
#
_symmetry.space_group_name_H-M   'P 1'
#
loop_
_entity.id
_entity.type
_entity.pdbx_description
1 polymer ?
#
loop_
_entity_poly.entity_id
_entity_poly.type
_entity_poly.pdbx_seq_one_letter_code
_entity_poly.pdbx_strand_id
1 'polypeptide(L)'
;MQRALNSITRFALIPVGIWGMVACGYHFQTAGVIPAGLEPIFIEVFENRTNQAGLETTVTNAVVFEFVKRNEAALARNAADASVVMKGVIRSVELQTISTRGRDVAGERQVTMRIDVQLVAPDGKVKWAAKNLSGQEAYPVSNDKFLNDDRQRVALGTVSTRIAERVYDRLIDNF
;
A
#
# COMPACT_ATOMS: atom_id res chain seq x y z
N MET A 1 42.94 -66.47 -26.39
CA MET A 1 42.56 -65.25 -27.10
C MET A 1 41.08 -64.91 -26.88
N GLN A 2 40.70 -64.42 -25.74
CA GLN A 2 39.33 -63.95 -25.46
C GLN A 2 39.26 -63.39 -24.02
N ARG A 3 39.81 -62.22 -23.77
CA ARG A 3 39.69 -61.46 -22.56
C ARG A 3 40.12 -60.01 -22.83
N ALA A 4 39.30 -59.23 -23.48
CA ALA A 4 39.43 -57.75 -23.50
C ALA A 4 38.27 -57.11 -24.25
N LEU A 5 37.01 -57.29 -23.77
CA LEU A 5 35.89 -56.59 -24.38
C LEU A 5 34.71 -56.37 -23.35
N ASN A 6 34.99 -56.05 -22.12
CA ASN A 6 33.92 -55.87 -21.14
C ASN A 6 34.21 -54.71 -20.14
N SER A 7 34.85 -53.63 -20.54
CA SER A 7 35.15 -52.52 -19.59
C SER A 7 34.79 -51.11 -20.08
N ILE A 8 34.02 -50.94 -21.14
CA ILE A 8 33.71 -49.57 -21.67
C ILE A 8 32.25 -49.17 -21.55
N THR A 9 31.36 -50.04 -21.01
CA THR A 9 29.90 -49.73 -21.02
C THR A 9 29.33 -49.29 -19.66
N ARG A 10 30.12 -48.81 -18.71
CA ARG A 10 29.61 -48.43 -17.35
C ARG A 10 29.87 -46.98 -16.95
N PHE A 11 30.24 -46.07 -17.82
CA PHE A 11 30.55 -44.67 -17.43
C PHE A 11 29.78 -43.60 -18.19
N ALA A 12 28.62 -43.90 -18.79
CA ALA A 12 27.86 -42.94 -19.61
C ALA A 12 26.43 -42.69 -19.15
N LEU A 13 26.09 -42.76 -17.83
CA LEU A 13 24.72 -42.64 -17.35
C LEU A 13 24.52 -41.75 -16.11
N ILE A 14 25.36 -40.76 -15.88
CA ILE A 14 25.11 -39.69 -14.87
C ILE A 14 25.80 -38.43 -15.42
N PRO A 15 25.12 -37.55 -16.12
CA PRO A 15 24.72 -36.25 -15.62
C PRO A 15 23.51 -35.63 -16.36
N VAL A 16 22.29 -36.10 -16.20
CA VAL A 16 21.08 -35.43 -16.75
C VAL A 16 20.20 -34.84 -15.63
N GLY A 17 20.59 -35.04 -14.37
CA GLY A 17 19.73 -34.69 -13.20
C GLY A 17 19.91 -33.31 -12.55
N ILE A 18 20.78 -32.41 -13.01
CA ILE A 18 21.16 -31.19 -12.24
C ILE A 18 20.73 -29.87 -12.93
N TRP A 19 19.97 -29.90 -14.01
CA TRP A 19 19.57 -28.64 -14.71
C TRP A 19 18.14 -28.16 -14.43
N GLY A 20 17.45 -28.67 -13.40
CA GLY A 20 16.04 -28.34 -13.10
C GLY A 20 15.76 -27.39 -11.94
N MET A 21 16.75 -26.76 -11.28
CA MET A 21 16.53 -25.97 -10.05
C MET A 21 16.87 -24.47 -10.14
N VAL A 22 16.78 -23.85 -11.28
CA VAL A 22 17.01 -22.38 -11.40
C VAL A 22 15.79 -21.74 -12.04
N ALA A 23 14.62 -21.87 -11.44
CA ALA A 23 13.41 -21.15 -11.87
C ALA A 23 12.52 -20.74 -10.68
N CYS A 24 13.10 -20.37 -9.54
CA CYS A 24 12.44 -19.45 -8.61
C CYS A 24 12.94 -18.05 -8.95
N GLY A 25 12.26 -17.40 -9.86
CA GLY A 25 12.41 -15.98 -10.13
C GLY A 25 11.97 -15.16 -8.90
N TYR A 26 12.75 -15.13 -7.84
CA TYR A 26 12.68 -14.08 -6.83
C TYR A 26 13.15 -12.80 -7.51
N HIS A 27 12.21 -12.03 -8.03
CA HIS A 27 12.45 -10.61 -8.23
C HIS A 27 12.65 -10.01 -6.83
N PHE A 28 13.88 -9.73 -6.45
CA PHE A 28 14.15 -8.74 -5.43
C PHE A 28 13.49 -7.46 -5.93
N GLN A 29 12.37 -7.07 -5.30
CA GLN A 29 11.89 -5.71 -5.43
C GLN A 29 13.04 -4.82 -4.96
N THR A 30 13.74 -4.23 -5.89
CA THR A 30 14.64 -3.12 -5.64
C THR A 30 13.83 -2.12 -4.84
N ALA A 31 14.32 -1.69 -3.67
CA ALA A 31 13.69 -0.66 -2.87
C ALA A 31 13.33 0.47 -3.85
N GLY A 32 12.02 0.64 -4.09
CA GLY A 32 11.54 1.48 -5.17
C GLY A 32 12.08 2.88 -4.97
N VAL A 33 12.80 3.37 -5.95
CA VAL A 33 13.35 4.74 -5.95
C VAL A 33 12.24 5.63 -6.48
N ILE A 34 11.92 6.68 -5.72
CA ILE A 34 11.02 7.72 -6.22
C ILE A 34 11.62 8.30 -7.51
N PRO A 35 10.84 8.48 -8.58
CA PRO A 35 11.37 8.93 -9.86
C PRO A 35 12.07 10.27 -9.77
N ALA A 36 13.17 10.41 -10.51
CA ALA A 36 13.97 11.63 -10.53
C ALA A 36 13.12 12.86 -10.90
N GLY A 37 13.27 13.95 -10.14
CA GLY A 37 12.53 15.20 -10.35
C GLY A 37 11.19 15.28 -9.59
N LEU A 38 10.82 14.28 -8.82
CA LEU A 38 9.68 14.33 -7.88
C LEU A 38 10.12 14.60 -6.44
N GLU A 39 11.39 14.49 -6.12
CA GLU A 39 11.94 14.80 -4.80
C GLU A 39 12.55 16.21 -4.75
N PRO A 40 12.47 16.88 -3.59
CA PRO A 40 11.74 16.51 -2.39
C PRO A 40 10.22 16.78 -2.49
N ILE A 41 9.42 15.96 -1.80
CA ILE A 41 7.95 16.02 -1.78
C ILE A 41 7.47 16.70 -0.49
N PHE A 42 6.61 17.70 -0.58
CA PHE A 42 5.85 18.20 0.58
C PHE A 42 4.47 17.56 0.59
N ILE A 43 4.06 16.99 1.72
CA ILE A 43 2.73 16.40 1.89
C ILE A 43 1.83 17.42 2.57
N GLU A 44 0.86 17.95 1.81
CA GLU A 44 -0.17 18.86 2.32
C GLU A 44 -1.24 18.09 3.09
N VAL A 45 -1.89 18.73 4.06
CA VAL A 45 -3.03 18.10 4.76
C VAL A 45 -4.12 17.77 3.75
N PHE A 46 -4.58 16.52 3.75
CA PHE A 46 -5.58 16.04 2.81
C PHE A 46 -6.94 16.71 3.03
N GLU A 47 -7.61 17.03 1.94
CA GLU A 47 -8.99 17.55 1.98
C GLU A 47 -9.95 16.43 2.39
N ASN A 48 -10.76 16.65 3.41
CA ASN A 48 -11.77 15.71 3.86
C ASN A 48 -13.16 16.11 3.35
N ARG A 49 -13.71 15.34 2.43
CA ARG A 49 -15.07 15.51 1.88
C ARG A 49 -16.08 14.57 2.51
N THR A 50 -15.75 13.98 3.65
CA THR A 50 -16.61 13.05 4.38
C THR A 50 -17.15 13.71 5.64
N ASN A 51 -18.10 13.06 6.29
CA ASN A 51 -18.63 13.48 7.59
C ASN A 51 -17.83 12.92 8.79
N GLN A 52 -16.68 12.29 8.56
CA GLN A 52 -15.82 11.74 9.62
C GLN A 52 -14.78 12.80 10.01
N ALA A 53 -15.00 13.52 11.11
CA ALA A 53 -14.09 14.56 11.58
C ALA A 53 -12.72 13.98 11.99
N GLY A 54 -11.62 14.70 11.70
CA GLY A 54 -10.25 14.33 12.06
C GLY A 54 -9.61 13.30 11.11
N LEU A 55 -10.35 12.84 10.11
CA LEU A 55 -9.85 11.86 9.16
C LEU A 55 -8.75 12.43 8.25
N GLU A 56 -8.83 13.72 7.93
CA GLU A 56 -7.79 14.48 7.22
C GLU A 56 -6.44 14.35 7.90
N THR A 57 -6.40 14.54 9.21
CA THR A 57 -5.16 14.41 10.00
C THR A 57 -4.69 12.94 10.08
N THR A 58 -5.62 12.00 10.29
CA THR A 58 -5.31 10.58 10.40
C THR A 58 -4.69 10.04 9.11
N VAL A 59 -5.28 10.35 7.96
CA VAL A 59 -4.77 9.90 6.65
C VAL A 59 -3.45 10.59 6.30
N THR A 60 -3.35 11.91 6.50
CA THR A 60 -2.12 12.65 6.22
C THR A 60 -0.96 12.12 7.05
N ASN A 61 -1.15 11.93 8.36
CA ASN A 61 -0.11 11.39 9.22
C ASN A 61 0.30 9.97 8.83
N ALA A 62 -0.64 9.12 8.41
CA ALA A 62 -0.32 7.78 7.92
C ALA A 62 0.56 7.85 6.66
N VAL A 63 0.25 8.75 5.71
CA VAL A 63 1.06 8.94 4.49
C VAL A 63 2.44 9.47 4.84
N VAL A 64 2.53 10.52 5.67
CA VAL A 64 3.83 11.06 6.13
C VAL A 64 4.67 9.97 6.80
N PHE A 65 4.06 9.19 7.72
CA PHE A 65 4.75 8.11 8.41
C PHE A 65 5.30 7.05 7.45
N GLU A 66 4.52 6.66 6.44
CA GLU A 66 4.96 5.65 5.47
C GLU A 66 6.13 6.17 4.62
N PHE A 67 6.12 7.45 4.21
CA PHE A 67 7.24 8.06 3.51
C PHE A 67 8.50 8.17 4.39
N VAL A 68 8.36 8.61 5.65
CA VAL A 68 9.48 8.67 6.60
C VAL A 68 10.09 7.28 6.81
N LYS A 69 9.26 6.28 6.99
CA LYS A 69 9.69 4.90 7.20
C LYS A 69 10.49 4.32 6.02
N ARG A 70 10.12 4.67 4.80
CA ARG A 70 10.72 4.11 3.58
C ARG A 70 11.81 4.99 2.97
N ASN A 71 11.63 6.31 2.96
CA ASN A 71 12.59 7.27 2.41
C ASN A 71 12.37 8.67 3.01
N GLU A 72 12.86 8.92 4.21
CA GLU A 72 12.74 10.23 4.87
C GLU A 72 13.37 11.37 4.04
N ALA A 73 14.46 11.07 3.33
CA ALA A 73 15.20 12.07 2.53
C ALA A 73 14.35 12.61 1.35
N ALA A 74 13.31 11.88 0.94
CA ALA A 74 12.39 12.32 -0.11
C ALA A 74 11.41 13.40 0.33
N LEU A 75 11.33 13.73 1.63
CA LEU A 75 10.35 14.69 2.16
C LEU A 75 10.95 16.09 2.32
N ALA A 76 10.21 17.10 1.84
CA ALA A 76 10.44 18.50 2.16
C ALA A 76 9.79 18.85 3.50
N ARG A 77 10.42 19.75 4.27
CA ARG A 77 9.86 20.26 5.52
C ARG A 77 8.77 21.32 5.32
N ASN A 78 8.81 22.01 4.20
CA ASN A 78 7.82 23.01 3.82
C ASN A 78 7.57 22.99 2.31
N ALA A 79 6.50 23.63 1.86
CA ALA A 79 6.11 23.63 0.44
C ALA A 79 7.09 24.44 -0.44
N ALA A 80 7.81 25.44 0.11
CA ALA A 80 8.74 26.27 -0.66
C ALA A 80 10.01 25.52 -1.07
N ASP A 81 10.42 24.53 -0.29
CA ASP A 81 11.59 23.68 -0.54
C ASP A 81 11.27 22.44 -1.37
N ALA A 82 9.99 22.24 -1.71
CA ALA A 82 9.53 21.04 -2.40
C ALA A 82 9.60 21.17 -3.92
N SER A 83 10.04 20.11 -4.59
CA SER A 83 9.92 19.99 -6.06
C SER A 83 8.47 19.74 -6.49
N VAL A 84 7.70 19.03 -5.66
CA VAL A 84 6.27 18.80 -5.84
C VAL A 84 5.53 18.79 -4.51
N VAL A 85 4.25 19.12 -4.55
CA VAL A 85 3.34 19.05 -3.42
C VAL A 85 2.38 17.89 -3.63
N MET A 86 2.32 16.98 -2.64
CA MET A 86 1.32 15.92 -2.61
C MET A 86 0.02 16.49 -2.06
N LYS A 87 -1.03 16.44 -2.87
CA LYS A 87 -2.39 16.83 -2.52
C LYS A 87 -3.29 15.60 -2.56
N GLY A 88 -4.07 15.40 -1.50
CA GLY A 88 -5.01 14.31 -1.39
C GLY A 88 -6.41 14.76 -1.08
N VAL A 89 -7.40 14.00 -1.54
CA VAL A 89 -8.82 14.21 -1.25
C VAL A 89 -9.44 12.92 -0.77
N ILE A 90 -9.97 12.92 0.45
CA ILE A 90 -10.76 11.81 0.98
C ILE A 90 -12.19 11.94 0.45
N ARG A 91 -12.55 11.05 -0.48
CA ARG A 91 -13.80 11.13 -1.26
C ARG A 91 -14.99 10.60 -0.50
N SER A 92 -14.82 9.41 0.08
CA SER A 92 -15.92 8.74 0.78
C SER A 92 -15.42 7.82 1.88
N VAL A 93 -16.25 7.66 2.89
CA VAL A 93 -16.19 6.59 3.88
C VAL A 93 -17.56 5.93 3.92
N GLU A 94 -17.58 4.64 3.61
CA GLU A 94 -18.78 3.82 3.60
C GLU A 94 -18.72 2.80 4.73
N LEU A 95 -19.85 2.64 5.43
CA LEU A 95 -20.03 1.65 6.50
C LEU A 95 -21.07 0.63 6.05
N GLN A 96 -20.67 -0.65 6.00
CA GLN A 96 -21.54 -1.74 5.56
C GLN A 96 -21.63 -2.82 6.65
N THR A 97 -22.81 -3.33 6.93
CA THR A 97 -22.97 -4.53 7.77
C THR A 97 -22.64 -5.76 6.90
N ILE A 98 -21.66 -6.56 7.32
CA ILE A 98 -21.19 -7.74 6.57
C ILE A 98 -21.60 -9.06 7.23
N SER A 99 -21.93 -9.04 8.53
CA SER A 99 -22.52 -10.19 9.20
C SER A 99 -23.54 -9.76 10.25
N THR A 100 -24.50 -10.66 10.57
CA THR A 100 -25.53 -10.42 11.58
C THR A 100 -25.49 -11.53 12.62
N ARG A 101 -25.77 -11.17 13.88
CA ARG A 101 -25.97 -12.13 15.00
C ARG A 101 -27.46 -12.21 15.30
N GLY A 102 -28.09 -13.33 14.95
CA GLY A 102 -29.55 -13.47 15.11
C GLY A 102 -30.35 -12.64 14.13
N ARG A 103 -31.64 -12.41 14.43
CA ARG A 103 -32.49 -11.53 13.62
C ARG A 103 -32.14 -10.06 13.96
N ASP A 104 -31.69 -9.30 12.97
CA ASP A 104 -31.54 -7.82 13.01
C ASP A 104 -30.39 -7.24 13.85
N VAL A 105 -29.45 -8.04 14.37
CA VAL A 105 -28.27 -7.52 15.10
C VAL A 105 -27.03 -7.64 14.26
N ALA A 106 -26.40 -6.51 13.91
CA ALA A 106 -25.11 -6.51 13.23
C ALA A 106 -24.05 -7.21 14.09
N GLY A 107 -23.36 -8.22 13.52
CA GLY A 107 -22.24 -8.90 14.16
C GLY A 107 -20.91 -8.26 13.80
N GLU A 108 -20.78 -7.83 12.54
CA GLU A 108 -19.59 -7.17 12.00
C GLU A 108 -20.00 -6.07 11.02
N ARG A 109 -19.22 -5.02 11.02
CA ARG A 109 -19.27 -3.95 10.00
C ARG A 109 -17.94 -3.84 9.28
N GLN A 110 -17.99 -3.41 8.05
CA GLN A 110 -16.85 -3.06 7.24
C GLN A 110 -16.87 -1.56 6.96
N VAL A 111 -15.72 -0.91 7.19
CA VAL A 111 -15.47 0.43 6.71
C VAL A 111 -14.68 0.36 5.41
N THR A 112 -15.11 1.11 4.40
CA THR A 112 -14.39 1.29 3.13
C THR A 112 -14.13 2.77 2.93
N MET A 113 -12.86 3.15 2.71
CA MET A 113 -12.44 4.52 2.43
C MET A 113 -11.92 4.61 0.99
N ARG A 114 -12.24 5.72 0.29
CA ARG A 114 -11.69 6.03 -1.04
C ARG A 114 -11.06 7.41 -1.05
N ILE A 115 -9.86 7.48 -1.64
CA ILE A 115 -9.11 8.73 -1.79
C ILE A 115 -8.60 8.91 -3.21
N ASP A 116 -8.40 10.18 -3.58
CA ASP A 116 -7.59 10.57 -4.74
C ASP A 116 -6.34 11.28 -4.25
N VAL A 117 -5.20 11.03 -4.91
CA VAL A 117 -3.92 11.67 -4.58
C VAL A 117 -3.24 12.14 -5.86
N GLN A 118 -2.57 13.29 -5.81
CA GLN A 118 -1.79 13.82 -6.93
C GLN A 118 -0.53 14.53 -6.44
N LEU A 119 0.52 14.50 -7.25
CA LEU A 119 1.72 15.33 -7.10
C LEU A 119 1.64 16.50 -8.07
N VAL A 120 1.70 17.70 -7.53
CA VAL A 120 1.58 18.96 -8.28
C VAL A 120 2.88 19.73 -8.19
N ALA A 121 3.46 20.08 -9.32
CA ALA A 121 4.63 20.93 -9.37
C ALA A 121 4.28 22.42 -9.06
N PRO A 122 5.27 23.27 -8.72
CA PRO A 122 5.04 24.70 -8.43
C PRO A 122 4.39 25.48 -9.59
N ASP A 123 4.55 25.00 -10.82
CA ASP A 123 3.90 25.58 -12.01
C ASP A 123 2.44 25.12 -12.18
N GLY A 124 1.91 24.37 -11.22
CA GLY A 124 0.53 23.86 -11.24
C GLY A 124 0.34 22.59 -12.06
N LYS A 125 1.37 22.08 -12.73
CA LYS A 125 1.24 20.83 -13.51
C LYS A 125 1.19 19.62 -12.62
N VAL A 126 0.24 18.73 -12.89
CA VAL A 126 0.16 17.42 -12.27
C VAL A 126 1.25 16.52 -12.87
N LYS A 127 2.17 16.08 -12.04
CA LYS A 127 3.27 15.17 -12.42
C LYS A 127 2.89 13.71 -12.27
N TRP A 128 2.04 13.41 -11.31
CA TRP A 128 1.53 12.06 -11.03
C TRP A 128 0.17 12.16 -10.37
N ALA A 129 -0.68 11.16 -10.59
CA ALA A 129 -1.97 11.05 -9.94
C ALA A 129 -2.41 9.59 -9.81
N ALA A 130 -2.96 9.26 -8.65
CA ALA A 130 -3.66 8.01 -8.39
C ALA A 130 -5.09 8.33 -7.94
N LYS A 131 -6.06 7.85 -8.69
CA LYS A 131 -7.48 8.05 -8.39
C LYS A 131 -8.09 6.77 -7.85
N ASN A 132 -9.11 6.97 -7.01
CA ASN A 132 -9.93 5.86 -6.51
C ASN A 132 -9.14 4.80 -5.71
N LEU A 133 -8.06 5.21 -5.03
CA LEU A 133 -7.37 4.35 -4.08
C LEU A 133 -8.34 4.01 -2.96
N SER A 134 -8.51 2.72 -2.68
CA SER A 134 -9.44 2.28 -1.65
C SER A 134 -8.79 1.35 -0.66
N GLY A 135 -9.23 1.41 0.58
CA GLY A 135 -8.90 0.49 1.64
C GLY A 135 -10.16 0.09 2.41
N GLN A 136 -10.13 -1.09 3.00
CA GLN A 136 -11.25 -1.58 3.79
C GLN A 136 -10.77 -2.35 5.01
N GLU A 137 -11.58 -2.31 6.09
CA GLU A 137 -11.35 -3.04 7.33
C GLU A 137 -12.68 -3.45 7.94
N ALA A 138 -12.75 -4.70 8.41
CA ALA A 138 -13.90 -5.19 9.16
C ALA A 138 -13.64 -5.08 10.67
N TYR A 139 -14.69 -4.77 11.43
CA TYR A 139 -14.63 -4.72 12.89
C TYR A 139 -15.91 -5.29 13.50
N PRO A 140 -15.80 -5.97 14.68
CA PRO A 140 -16.96 -6.53 15.36
C PRO A 140 -17.81 -5.43 16.00
N VAL A 141 -19.13 -5.61 15.98
CA VAL A 141 -20.10 -4.70 16.59
C VAL A 141 -20.74 -5.37 17.82
N SER A 142 -21.03 -4.56 18.83
CA SER A 142 -21.69 -4.97 20.06
C SER A 142 -22.87 -4.04 20.37
N ASN A 143 -23.59 -4.30 21.45
CA ASN A 143 -24.67 -3.41 21.93
C ASN A 143 -24.12 -2.13 22.59
N ASP A 144 -22.84 -2.06 22.88
CA ASP A 144 -22.17 -0.89 23.44
C ASP A 144 -21.74 0.07 22.33
N LYS A 145 -22.37 1.25 22.33
CA LYS A 145 -22.11 2.28 21.32
C LYS A 145 -20.68 2.84 21.43
N PHE A 146 -20.17 3.09 22.64
CA PHE A 146 -18.83 3.66 22.83
C PHE A 146 -17.76 2.73 22.32
N LEU A 147 -17.92 1.43 22.61
CA LEU A 147 -17.02 0.40 22.11
C LEU A 147 -17.04 0.30 20.58
N ASN A 148 -18.23 0.46 19.97
CA ASN A 148 -18.34 0.45 18.50
C ASN A 148 -17.70 1.69 17.87
N ASP A 149 -17.85 2.87 18.46
CA ASP A 149 -17.24 4.10 17.98
C ASP A 149 -15.71 4.02 18.08
N ASP A 150 -15.17 3.41 19.13
CA ASP A 150 -13.73 3.19 19.28
C ASP A 150 -13.20 2.18 18.25
N ARG A 151 -13.88 1.06 18.07
CA ARG A 151 -13.52 0.04 17.05
C ARG A 151 -13.56 0.62 15.63
N GLN A 152 -14.55 1.46 15.33
CA GLN A 152 -14.62 2.16 14.05
C GLN A 152 -13.42 3.08 13.85
N ARG A 153 -13.02 3.82 14.89
CA ARG A 153 -11.85 4.71 14.85
C ARG A 153 -10.56 3.91 14.59
N VAL A 154 -10.38 2.78 15.27
CA VAL A 154 -9.25 1.87 15.05
C VAL A 154 -9.26 1.33 13.62
N ALA A 155 -10.41 0.89 13.12
CA ALA A 155 -10.56 0.41 11.75
C ALA A 155 -10.21 1.49 10.71
N LEU A 156 -10.65 2.75 10.92
CA LEU A 156 -10.27 3.89 10.06
C LEU A 156 -8.77 4.15 10.08
N GLY A 157 -8.11 4.03 11.25
CA GLY A 157 -6.65 4.11 11.37
C GLY A 157 -5.94 3.03 10.56
N THR A 158 -6.40 1.78 10.67
CA THR A 158 -5.87 0.64 9.89
C THR A 158 -6.03 0.86 8.38
N VAL A 159 -7.21 1.32 7.95
CA VAL A 159 -7.47 1.66 6.54
C VAL A 159 -6.55 2.78 6.06
N SER A 160 -6.33 3.82 6.88
CA SER A 160 -5.44 4.93 6.55
C SER A 160 -4.00 4.45 6.32
N THR A 161 -3.50 3.55 7.16
CA THR A 161 -2.16 2.94 7.00
C THR A 161 -2.06 2.15 5.70
N ARG A 162 -3.02 1.28 5.41
CA ARG A 162 -3.05 0.50 4.15
C ARG A 162 -3.15 1.38 2.90
N ILE A 163 -3.88 2.48 2.99
CA ILE A 163 -3.96 3.45 1.89
C ILE A 163 -2.62 4.16 1.72
N ALA A 164 -1.94 4.55 2.80
CA ALA A 164 -0.62 5.16 2.75
C ALA A 164 0.42 4.25 2.06
N GLU A 165 0.44 2.98 2.42
CA GLU A 165 1.28 1.96 1.75
C GLU A 165 0.99 1.91 0.24
N ARG A 166 -0.29 1.87 -0.14
CA ARG A 166 -0.69 1.86 -1.56
C ARG A 166 -0.34 3.14 -2.31
N VAL A 167 -0.39 4.31 -1.65
CA VAL A 167 0.04 5.58 -2.25
C VAL A 167 1.52 5.51 -2.57
N TYR A 168 2.34 5.07 -1.62
CA TYR A 168 3.77 4.92 -1.80
C TYR A 168 4.10 3.91 -2.91
N ASP A 169 3.53 2.70 -2.85
CA ASP A 169 3.77 1.64 -3.83
C ASP A 169 3.36 2.09 -5.25
N ARG A 170 2.18 2.73 -5.39
CA ARG A 170 1.72 3.27 -6.68
C ARG A 170 2.62 4.37 -7.24
N LEU A 171 3.23 5.17 -6.37
CA LEU A 171 4.16 6.20 -6.80
C LEU A 171 5.41 5.59 -7.41
N ILE A 172 5.89 4.47 -6.84
CA ILE A 172 7.09 3.80 -7.32
C ILE A 172 6.81 2.95 -8.56
N ASP A 173 5.67 2.25 -8.61
CA ASP A 173 5.34 1.29 -9.67
C ASP A 173 4.93 1.94 -11.01
N ASN A 174 4.55 3.22 -11.00
CA ASN A 174 4.01 3.90 -12.19
C ASN A 174 5.06 4.68 -13.00
N PHE A 175 6.34 4.37 -12.77
CA PHE A 175 7.46 4.93 -13.53
C PHE A 175 8.44 3.79 -13.95
#